data_8c0e53a08077b6ea5f24a7df568080e1
#
_entry.id   8c0e53a08077b6ea5f24a7df568080e1
#
_cell.length_a   1.000
_cell.length_b   1.000
_cell.length_c   1.000
_cell.angle_alpha   90.00
_cell.angle_beta   90.00
_cell.angle_gamma   90.00
#
_symmetry.space_group_name_H-M   'P 1'
#
loop_
_entity.id
_entity.type
_entity.pdbx_description
1 polymer ?
#
loop_
_entity_poly.entity_id
_entity_poly.type
_entity_poly.pdbx_seq_one_letter_code
_entity_poly.pdbx_strand_id
1 'polypeptide(L)'
;MRIIFFLAVLAFPVAEIWILMDLAEQYGGWLILYLLVITLLGLRLIRDEKQSFSGRMMQHLSAGGNPIKALFGSARNIMAGVLLIIPGIMTDILAAILLLIPVNATAQSRPNQQASAANDDVIEGEFHRED
;
A
#
# COMPACT_ATOMS: atom_id res chain seq x y z
N MET A 1 -26.91 15.43 15.44
CA MET A 1 -25.68 14.67 15.16
C MET A 1 -25.44 14.44 13.68
N ARG A 2 -26.41 13.96 12.89
CA ARG A 2 -26.24 13.72 11.43
C ARG A 2 -25.88 14.99 10.64
N ILE A 3 -26.53 16.12 10.93
CA ILE A 3 -26.29 17.41 10.23
C ILE A 3 -24.86 17.90 10.48
N ILE A 4 -24.34 17.79 11.70
CA ILE A 4 -22.98 18.21 12.05
C ILE A 4 -21.97 17.35 11.30
N PHE A 5 -22.22 16.06 11.15
CA PHE A 5 -21.37 15.18 10.37
C PHE A 5 -21.34 15.55 8.89
N PHE A 6 -22.50 15.83 8.28
CA PHE A 6 -22.59 16.28 6.89
C PHE A 6 -21.89 17.62 6.68
N LEU A 7 -22.06 18.56 7.61
CA LEU A 7 -21.36 19.85 7.57
C LEU A 7 -19.86 19.68 7.68
N ALA A 8 -19.37 18.81 8.55
CA ALA A 8 -17.95 18.51 8.68
C ALA A 8 -17.37 17.89 7.41
N VAL A 9 -18.07 16.94 6.80
CA VAL A 9 -17.67 16.31 5.52
C VAL A 9 -17.67 17.32 4.38
N LEU A 10 -18.61 18.27 4.36
CA LEU A 10 -18.66 19.30 3.34
C LEU A 10 -17.62 20.41 3.57
N ALA A 11 -17.32 20.73 4.82
CA ALA A 11 -16.31 21.73 5.18
C ALA A 11 -14.88 21.28 4.84
N PHE A 12 -14.64 19.96 4.85
CA PHE A 12 -13.33 19.39 4.58
C PHE A 12 -12.78 19.75 3.19
N PRO A 13 -13.47 19.48 2.06
CA PRO A 13 -12.97 19.87 0.75
C PRO A 13 -12.90 21.38 0.56
N VAL A 14 -13.74 22.15 1.22
CA VAL A 14 -13.67 23.62 1.18
C VAL A 14 -12.39 24.11 1.86
N ALA A 15 -12.06 23.57 3.02
CA ALA A 15 -10.81 23.85 3.72
C ALA A 15 -9.58 23.45 2.89
N GLU A 16 -9.62 22.29 2.21
CA GLU A 16 -8.54 21.86 1.30
C GLU A 16 -8.28 22.85 0.18
N ILE A 17 -9.33 23.27 -0.51
CA ILE A 17 -9.22 24.26 -1.59
C ILE A 17 -8.63 25.57 -1.06
N TRP A 18 -9.07 26.00 0.10
CA TRP A 18 -8.59 27.25 0.71
C TRP A 18 -7.09 27.17 1.05
N ILE A 19 -6.66 26.06 1.67
CA ILE A 19 -5.25 25.82 1.98
C ILE A 19 -4.41 25.76 0.69
N LEU A 20 -4.92 25.07 -0.35
CA LEU A 20 -4.23 25.01 -1.64
C LEU A 20 -4.08 26.37 -2.31
N MET A 21 -5.08 27.23 -2.20
CA MET A 21 -5.01 28.60 -2.73
C MET A 21 -3.95 29.42 -1.99
N ASP A 22 -3.93 29.37 -0.66
CA ASP A 22 -2.94 30.06 0.16
C ASP A 22 -1.50 29.59 -0.17
N LEU A 23 -1.31 28.28 -0.33
CA LEU A 23 -0.02 27.73 -0.74
C LEU A 23 0.36 28.08 -2.18
N ALA A 24 -0.63 28.18 -3.07
CA ALA A 24 -0.37 28.58 -4.46
C ALA A 24 0.18 30.01 -4.54
N GLU A 25 -0.29 30.90 -3.68
CA GLU A 25 0.24 32.27 -3.58
C GLU A 25 1.69 32.29 -3.05
N GLN A 26 2.02 31.41 -2.10
CA GLN A 26 3.34 31.36 -1.49
C GLN A 26 4.38 30.61 -2.35
N TYR A 27 4.01 29.50 -2.93
CA TYR A 27 4.94 28.56 -3.59
C TYR A 27 4.78 28.53 -5.12
N GLY A 28 3.70 29.09 -5.68
CA GLY A 28 3.48 29.18 -7.11
C GLY A 28 3.61 27.86 -7.85
N GLY A 29 4.49 27.81 -8.85
CA GLY A 29 4.68 26.63 -9.70
C GLY A 29 5.20 25.37 -8.96
N TRP A 30 5.86 25.53 -7.83
CA TRP A 30 6.32 24.40 -7.01
C TRP A 30 5.17 23.58 -6.45
N LEU A 31 4.04 24.22 -6.15
CA LEU A 31 2.85 23.52 -5.70
C LEU A 31 2.31 22.56 -6.78
N ILE A 32 2.33 22.99 -8.03
CA ILE A 32 1.88 22.14 -9.16
C ILE A 32 2.78 20.91 -9.27
N LEU A 33 4.09 21.09 -9.15
CA LEU A 33 5.04 19.98 -9.18
C LEU A 33 4.79 18.99 -8.02
N TYR A 34 4.55 19.51 -6.81
CA TYR A 34 4.20 18.71 -5.64
C TYR A 34 2.93 17.90 -5.89
N LEU A 35 1.85 18.52 -6.34
CA LEU A 35 0.57 17.85 -6.62
C LEU A 35 0.73 16.76 -7.67
N LEU A 36 1.53 17.02 -8.71
CA LEU A 36 1.80 16.04 -9.76
C LEU A 36 2.55 14.82 -9.21
N VAL A 37 3.59 15.03 -8.39
CA VAL A 37 4.35 13.94 -7.77
C VAL A 37 3.48 13.11 -6.85
N ILE A 38 2.67 13.75 -5.99
CA ILE A 38 1.77 13.04 -5.05
C ILE A 38 0.71 12.24 -5.81
N THR A 39 0.12 12.82 -6.86
CA THR A 39 -0.84 12.10 -7.71
C THR A 39 -0.22 10.88 -8.39
N LEU A 40 1.00 11.02 -8.92
CA LEU A 40 1.72 9.89 -9.51
C LEU A 40 2.04 8.79 -8.48
N LEU A 41 2.41 9.18 -7.26
CA LEU A 41 2.63 8.22 -6.17
C LEU A 41 1.34 7.48 -5.81
N GLY A 42 0.21 8.18 -5.73
CA GLY A 42 -1.10 7.56 -5.50
C GLY A 42 -1.48 6.56 -6.59
N LEU A 43 -1.32 6.93 -7.84
CA LEU A 43 -1.57 6.05 -8.99
C LEU A 43 -0.66 4.81 -8.96
N ARG A 44 0.62 5.01 -8.66
CA ARG A 44 1.59 3.92 -8.54
C ARG A 44 1.19 2.98 -7.40
N LEU A 45 0.82 3.51 -6.25
CA LEU A 45 0.39 2.72 -5.10
C LEU A 45 -0.81 1.83 -5.42
N ILE A 46 -1.82 2.37 -6.10
CA ILE A 46 -3.00 1.61 -6.53
C ILE A 46 -2.61 0.54 -7.55
N ARG A 47 -1.73 0.86 -8.48
CA ARG A 47 -1.29 -0.06 -9.52
C ARG A 47 -0.51 -1.24 -8.94
N ASP A 48 0.43 -0.95 -8.04
CA ASP A 48 1.25 -1.96 -7.37
C ASP A 48 0.38 -2.86 -6.51
N GLU A 49 -0.63 -2.30 -5.83
CA GLU A 49 -1.56 -3.07 -5.02
C GLU A 49 -2.44 -4.00 -5.86
N LYS A 50 -2.95 -3.54 -6.99
CA LYS A 50 -3.73 -4.39 -7.90
C LYS A 50 -2.95 -5.60 -8.39
N GLN A 51 -1.67 -5.42 -8.73
CA GLN A 51 -0.81 -6.52 -9.17
C GLN A 51 -0.50 -7.50 -8.03
N SER A 52 -0.20 -6.97 -6.85
CA SER A 52 0.12 -7.77 -5.67
C SER A 52 -1.10 -8.49 -5.07
N PHE A 53 -2.29 -7.89 -5.19
CA PHE A 53 -3.53 -8.46 -4.66
C PHE A 53 -3.88 -9.80 -5.30
N SER A 54 -3.78 -9.89 -6.61
CA SER A 54 -4.08 -11.11 -7.37
C SER A 54 -3.20 -12.28 -6.92
N GLY A 55 -1.89 -12.05 -6.77
CA GLY A 55 -0.94 -13.07 -6.30
C GLY A 55 -1.18 -13.50 -4.85
N ARG A 56 -1.43 -12.53 -3.97
CA ARG A 56 -1.70 -12.81 -2.54
C ARG A 56 -3.02 -13.57 -2.35
N MET A 57 -4.06 -13.20 -3.08
CA MET A 57 -5.35 -13.89 -3.02
C MET A 57 -5.20 -15.37 -3.38
N MET A 58 -4.45 -15.64 -4.46
CA MET A 58 -4.20 -17.02 -4.91
C MET A 58 -3.43 -17.83 -3.86
N GLN A 59 -2.41 -17.24 -3.25
CA GLN A 59 -1.63 -17.87 -2.17
C GLN A 59 -2.48 -18.16 -0.93
N HIS A 60 -3.33 -17.21 -0.51
CA HIS A 60 -4.19 -17.40 0.66
C HIS A 60 -5.27 -18.46 0.44
N LEU A 61 -5.79 -18.57 -0.77
CA LEU A 61 -6.76 -19.62 -1.12
C LEU A 61 -6.11 -21.02 -1.13
N SER A 62 -4.87 -21.12 -1.62
CA SER A 62 -4.14 -22.40 -1.67
C SER A 62 -3.60 -22.83 -0.31
N ALA A 63 -3.29 -21.89 0.58
CA ALA A 63 -2.72 -22.18 1.90
C ALA A 63 -3.76 -22.32 3.03
N GLY A 64 -5.07 -22.25 2.71
CA GLY A 64 -6.13 -22.28 3.73
C GLY A 64 -6.13 -21.09 4.69
N GLY A 65 -5.48 -20.00 4.31
CA GLY A 65 -5.41 -18.75 5.07
C GLY A 65 -6.70 -17.95 5.02
N ASN A 66 -6.83 -16.98 5.94
CA ASN A 66 -8.03 -16.16 6.05
C ASN A 66 -8.01 -15.04 5.00
N PRO A 67 -8.82 -15.10 3.93
CA PRO A 67 -8.80 -14.13 2.84
C PRO A 67 -9.20 -12.71 3.28
N ILE A 68 -9.92 -12.59 4.40
CA ILE A 68 -10.40 -11.31 4.94
C ILE A 68 -9.22 -10.42 5.35
N LYS A 69 -8.16 -10.98 5.96
CA LYS A 69 -6.97 -10.21 6.36
C LYS A 69 -6.20 -9.65 5.16
N ALA A 70 -6.09 -10.43 4.09
CA ALA A 70 -5.46 -9.98 2.84
C ALA A 70 -6.28 -8.85 2.20
N LEU A 71 -7.60 -8.95 2.25
CA LEU A 71 -8.51 -7.94 1.73
C LEU A 71 -8.39 -6.62 2.49
N PHE A 72 -8.30 -6.65 3.83
CA PHE A 72 -8.13 -5.44 4.63
C PHE A 72 -6.81 -4.70 4.34
N GLY A 73 -5.71 -5.42 4.18
CA GLY A 73 -4.42 -4.83 3.83
C GLY A 73 -4.47 -4.14 2.46
N SER A 74 -5.07 -4.80 1.48
CA SER A 74 -5.22 -4.27 0.13
C SER A 74 -6.18 -3.07 0.08
N ALA A 75 -7.31 -3.15 0.78
CA ALA A 75 -8.29 -2.06 0.86
C ALA A 75 -7.65 -0.79 1.43
N ARG A 76 -6.85 -0.92 2.49
CA ARG A 76 -6.11 0.20 3.08
C ARG A 76 -5.18 0.88 2.08
N ASN A 77 -4.37 0.11 1.36
CA ASN A 77 -3.42 0.65 0.39
C ASN A 77 -4.13 1.31 -0.80
N ILE A 78 -5.24 0.73 -1.25
CA ILE A 78 -6.08 1.35 -2.28
C ILE A 78 -6.70 2.66 -1.78
N MET A 79 -7.23 2.67 -0.56
CA MET A 79 -7.79 3.89 0.05
C MET A 79 -6.73 4.99 0.18
N ALA A 80 -5.54 4.66 0.68
CA ALA A 80 -4.44 5.60 0.76
C ALA A 80 -4.07 6.14 -0.63
N GLY A 81 -3.99 5.27 -1.64
CA GLY A 81 -3.72 5.67 -3.02
C GLY A 81 -4.80 6.60 -3.59
N VAL A 82 -6.08 6.32 -3.31
CA VAL A 82 -7.19 7.19 -3.73
C VAL A 82 -7.12 8.54 -3.03
N LEU A 83 -6.80 8.58 -1.73
CA LEU A 83 -6.61 9.82 -1.01
C LEU A 83 -5.47 10.66 -1.61
N LEU A 84 -4.37 10.04 -2.00
CA LEU A 84 -3.25 10.74 -2.64
C LEU A 84 -3.59 11.30 -4.04
N ILE A 85 -4.54 10.69 -4.75
CA ILE A 85 -4.98 11.18 -6.06
C ILE A 85 -5.84 12.45 -5.93
N ILE A 86 -6.59 12.56 -4.84
CA ILE A 86 -7.36 13.76 -4.54
C ILE A 86 -6.38 14.80 -3.99
N PRO A 87 -6.07 15.86 -4.75
CA PRO A 87 -5.06 16.81 -4.33
C PRO A 87 -5.53 17.59 -3.10
N GLY A 88 -4.84 17.39 -2.00
CA GLY A 88 -5.10 18.11 -0.76
C GLY A 88 -4.07 17.79 0.29
N ILE A 89 -3.64 18.78 1.06
CA ILE A 89 -2.60 18.60 2.08
C ILE A 89 -3.12 17.76 3.26
N MET A 90 -4.37 18.01 3.66
CA MET A 90 -5.01 17.25 4.74
C MET A 90 -5.25 15.80 4.31
N THR A 91 -5.70 15.58 3.07
CA THR A 91 -5.87 14.23 2.51
C THR A 91 -4.54 13.51 2.38
N ASP A 92 -3.46 14.18 2.02
CA ASP A 92 -2.12 13.62 1.94
C ASP A 92 -1.60 13.17 3.32
N ILE A 93 -1.83 13.99 4.36
CA ILE A 93 -1.50 13.64 5.75
C ILE A 93 -2.31 12.42 6.20
N LEU A 94 -3.61 12.36 5.90
CA LEU A 94 -4.45 11.20 6.21
C LEU A 94 -3.98 9.94 5.49
N ALA A 95 -3.61 10.06 4.22
CA ALA A 95 -3.04 8.96 3.45
C ALA A 95 -1.72 8.47 4.05
N ALA A 96 -0.84 9.39 4.45
CA ALA A 96 0.42 9.07 5.09
C ALA A 96 0.20 8.36 6.45
N ILE A 97 -0.71 8.84 7.27
CA ILE A 97 -1.08 8.19 8.55
C ILE A 97 -1.63 6.80 8.27
N LEU A 98 -2.51 6.65 7.28
CA LEU A 98 -3.09 5.36 6.92
C LEU A 98 -2.04 4.35 6.48
N LEU A 99 -1.01 4.80 5.73
CA LEU A 99 0.12 3.96 5.33
C LEU A 99 1.05 3.62 6.50
N LEU A 100 1.18 4.55 7.45
CA LEU A 100 2.07 4.38 8.61
C LEU A 100 1.50 3.42 9.65
N ILE A 101 0.17 3.23 9.70
CA ILE A 101 -0.44 2.24 10.60
C ILE A 101 -0.02 0.84 10.14
N PRO A 102 0.81 0.11 10.91
CA PRO A 102 1.18 -1.24 10.54
C PRO A 102 -0.07 -2.11 10.72
N VAL A 103 -0.77 -2.41 9.63
CA VAL A 103 -1.64 -3.58 9.64
C VAL A 103 -0.67 -4.75 9.57
N ASN A 104 -0.59 -5.54 10.65
CA ASN A 104 0.09 -6.82 10.65
C ASN A 104 -0.61 -7.75 9.63
N ALA A 105 -0.53 -7.40 8.37
CA ALA A 105 -0.61 -8.34 7.29
C ALA A 105 0.65 -9.17 7.45
N THR A 106 0.48 -10.27 8.18
CA THR A 106 1.45 -11.33 8.40
C THR A 106 2.46 -11.36 7.27
N ALA A 107 3.73 -11.05 7.65
CA ALA A 107 4.92 -11.38 6.91
C ALA A 107 4.73 -11.32 5.38
N GLN A 108 5.15 -10.24 4.77
CA GLN A 108 5.78 -10.38 3.47
C GLN A 108 6.74 -11.55 3.62
N SER A 109 6.30 -12.71 3.20
CA SER A 109 7.19 -13.77 2.82
C SER A 109 8.00 -13.18 1.68
N ARG A 110 9.12 -12.51 2.01
CA ARG A 110 10.20 -12.38 1.05
C ARG A 110 10.37 -13.79 0.53
N PRO A 111 10.24 -14.06 -0.76
CA PRO A 111 10.65 -15.34 -1.27
C PRO A 111 12.07 -15.48 -0.78
N ASN A 112 12.26 -16.49 0.07
CA ASN A 112 13.54 -16.84 0.64
C ASN A 112 14.44 -17.25 -0.52
N GLN A 113 15.16 -16.31 -1.09
CA GLN A 113 16.21 -16.58 -2.08
C GLN A 113 17.41 -17.28 -1.45
N GLN A 114 17.32 -17.57 -0.15
CA GLN A 114 18.37 -18.32 0.57
C GLN A 114 18.16 -19.84 0.58
N ALA A 115 17.02 -20.36 0.07
CA ALA A 115 16.82 -21.80 0.03
C ALA A 115 17.44 -22.49 -1.21
N SER A 116 18.07 -21.73 -2.11
CA SER A 116 18.68 -22.29 -3.32
C SER A 116 20.20 -22.53 -3.20
N ALA A 117 20.80 -22.16 -2.08
CA ALA A 117 22.25 -22.34 -1.88
C ALA A 117 22.63 -23.45 -0.88
N ALA A 118 21.64 -24.16 -0.34
CA ALA A 118 21.89 -25.17 0.69
C ALA A 118 21.54 -26.63 0.27
N ASN A 119 21.31 -26.86 -1.01
CA ASN A 119 20.98 -28.22 -1.49
C ASN A 119 22.02 -28.81 -2.45
N ASP A 120 23.25 -28.29 -2.43
CA ASP A 120 24.33 -28.86 -3.24
C ASP A 120 25.21 -29.87 -2.47
N ASP A 121 24.85 -30.21 -1.23
CA ASP A 121 25.47 -31.29 -0.51
C ASP A 121 24.57 -32.55 -0.52
N VAL A 122 24.25 -33.04 -1.71
CA VAL A 122 23.83 -34.43 -1.86
C VAL A 122 25.10 -35.27 -1.78
N ILE A 123 25.38 -35.76 -0.59
CA ILE A 123 26.40 -36.81 -0.38
C ILE A 123 25.88 -38.03 -1.12
N GLU A 124 26.47 -38.33 -2.27
CA GLU A 124 26.38 -39.65 -2.88
C GLU A 124 27.05 -40.66 -1.94
N GLY A 125 26.22 -41.35 -1.15
CA GLY A 125 26.64 -42.49 -0.40
C GLY A 125 26.89 -43.65 -1.37
N GLU A 126 28.14 -43.91 -1.67
CA GLU A 126 28.57 -45.05 -2.43
C GLU A 126 28.26 -46.32 -1.60
N PHE A 127 27.26 -47.08 -2.04
CA PHE A 127 26.95 -48.38 -1.46
C PHE A 127 27.94 -49.41 -2.00
N HIS A 128 28.95 -49.74 -1.21
CA HIS A 128 29.83 -50.88 -1.50
C HIS A 128 29.18 -52.12 -0.92
N ARG A 129 28.71 -53.01 -1.77
CA ARG A 129 28.25 -54.33 -1.40
C ARG A 129 29.46 -55.28 -1.55
N GLU A 130 30.03 -55.71 -0.45
CA GLU A 130 30.95 -56.81 -0.44
C GLU A 130 30.14 -58.12 -0.30
N ASP A 131 30.33 -59.01 -1.25
CA ASP A 131 29.92 -60.41 -1.19
C ASP A 131 30.92 -61.25 -0.37
#